data_0cc0840a8532f82637a8d2462d297745
#
_entry.id   0cc0840a8532f82637a8d2462d297745
#
_cell.length_a   1.000
_cell.length_b   1.000
_cell.length_c   1.000
_cell.angle_alpha   90.00
_cell.angle_beta   90.00
_cell.angle_gamma   90.00
#
_symmetry.space_group_name_H-M   'P 1'
#
loop_
_entity.id
_entity.type
_entity.pdbx_description
1 polymer ?
#
loop_
_entity_poly.entity_id
_entity_poly.type
_entity_poly.pdbx_seq_one_letter_code
_entity_poly.pdbx_strand_id
1 'polypeptide(L)'
;HTFIPREQWDERLSDEMTGVDLGAAPGGWTYQLVKRGMLVTAIDNGPMAESLMDTGLVTHLMVDGFTWKPKQPVDWMVCDIVEKPARSAALLETWIGEGHCREAVVNLKLPMKQRYAEVRRLLQRLEDGFAERKIKVSIACKQLYHDREEVTCHLRRLSK
;
A
#
# COMPACT_ATOMS: atom_id res chain seq x y z
N HIS A 1 -10.71 -3.98 4.72
CA HIS A 1 -11.62 -4.83 5.49
C HIS A 1 -11.03 -6.21 5.83
N THR A 2 -10.30 -6.85 4.94
CA THR A 2 -9.83 -8.23 5.11
C THR A 2 -8.70 -8.40 6.15
N PHE A 3 -7.93 -7.35 6.40
CA PHE A 3 -6.76 -7.37 7.29
C PHE A 3 -6.99 -6.66 8.62
N ILE A 4 -8.00 -5.81 8.71
CA ILE A 4 -8.29 -5.01 9.89
C ILE A 4 -9.57 -5.50 10.53
N PRO A 5 -9.55 -5.96 11.79
CA PRO A 5 -10.75 -6.29 12.53
C PRO A 5 -11.71 -5.10 12.59
N ARG A 6 -13.01 -5.38 12.53
CA ARG A 6 -14.03 -4.31 12.42
C ARG A 6 -14.01 -3.35 13.62
N GLU A 7 -13.72 -3.86 14.78
CA GLU A 7 -13.59 -3.09 16.02
C GLU A 7 -12.43 -2.09 16.04
N GLN A 8 -11.47 -2.21 15.09
CA GLN A 8 -10.34 -1.30 14.96
C GLN A 8 -10.50 -0.28 13.83
N TRP A 9 -11.64 -0.28 13.13
CA TRP A 9 -11.81 0.60 11.95
C TRP A 9 -11.80 2.08 12.31
N ASP A 10 -12.48 2.47 13.38
CA ASP A 10 -12.58 3.89 13.78
C ASP A 10 -11.21 4.44 14.21
N GLU A 11 -10.38 3.60 14.83
CA GLU A 11 -9.01 3.97 15.22
C GLU A 11 -8.03 4.00 14.04
N ARG A 12 -8.21 3.10 13.05
CA ARG A 12 -7.21 2.85 12.00
C ARG A 12 -7.63 3.31 10.62
N LEU A 13 -8.84 3.78 10.44
CA LEU A 13 -9.42 4.21 9.16
C LEU A 13 -10.31 5.45 9.37
N SER A 14 -9.81 6.48 10.06
CA SER A 14 -10.56 7.71 10.33
C SER A 14 -10.36 8.76 9.23
N ASP A 15 -11.24 9.77 9.21
CA ASP A 15 -11.20 10.91 8.31
C ASP A 15 -10.09 11.92 8.63
N GLU A 16 -9.48 11.82 9.81
CA GLU A 16 -8.31 12.62 10.17
C GLU A 16 -7.00 12.10 9.56
N MET A 17 -7.04 10.91 8.93
CA MET A 17 -5.86 10.26 8.36
C MET A 17 -5.60 10.70 6.92
N THR A 18 -4.33 10.52 6.54
CA THR A 18 -3.86 10.76 5.18
C THR A 18 -3.41 9.48 4.50
N GLY A 19 -3.63 9.41 3.18
CA GLY A 19 -3.24 8.26 2.38
C GLY A 19 -2.49 8.64 1.11
N VAL A 20 -1.73 7.68 0.60
CA VAL A 20 -1.12 7.73 -0.73
C VAL A 20 -1.54 6.49 -1.50
N ASP A 21 -1.93 6.67 -2.76
CA ASP A 21 -2.22 5.58 -3.69
C ASP A 21 -1.20 5.63 -4.83
N LEU A 22 -0.35 4.59 -4.92
CA LEU A 22 0.67 4.46 -5.95
C LEU A 22 0.15 3.56 -7.07
N GLY A 23 0.10 4.09 -8.30
CA GLY A 23 -0.57 3.46 -9.43
C GLY A 23 -2.09 3.62 -9.31
N ALA A 24 -2.53 4.82 -9.01
CA ALA A 24 -3.88 5.10 -8.55
C ALA A 24 -4.96 5.02 -9.63
N ALA A 25 -4.64 5.36 -10.90
CA ALA A 25 -5.66 5.48 -11.93
C ALA A 25 -6.38 4.14 -12.25
N PRO A 26 -7.68 4.16 -12.46
CA PRO A 26 -8.61 5.30 -12.44
C PRO A 26 -9.11 5.72 -11.05
N GLY A 27 -8.70 5.02 -9.96
CA GLY A 27 -9.01 5.43 -8.60
C GLY A 27 -9.78 4.42 -7.73
N GLY A 28 -9.76 3.14 -8.08
CA GLY A 28 -10.48 2.10 -7.33
C GLY A 28 -10.02 1.98 -5.87
N TRP A 29 -8.73 2.04 -5.62
CA TRP A 29 -8.17 2.00 -4.26
C TRP A 29 -8.26 3.36 -3.59
N THR A 30 -8.01 4.45 -4.34
CA THR A 30 -8.24 5.84 -3.88
C THR A 30 -9.66 5.99 -3.32
N TYR A 31 -10.67 5.48 -4.02
CA TYR A 31 -12.07 5.53 -3.58
C TYR A 31 -12.27 4.90 -2.19
N GLN A 32 -11.59 3.80 -1.87
CA GLN A 32 -11.73 3.14 -0.58
C GLN A 32 -11.22 4.01 0.59
N LEU A 33 -10.20 4.81 0.36
CA LEU A 33 -9.65 5.76 1.33
C LEU A 33 -10.55 7.01 1.43
N VAL A 34 -10.92 7.58 0.30
CA VAL A 34 -11.81 8.76 0.22
C VAL A 34 -13.18 8.49 0.86
N LYS A 35 -13.74 7.30 0.67
CA LYS A 35 -14.97 6.85 1.32
C LYS A 35 -14.91 6.90 2.85
N ARG A 36 -13.72 6.91 3.42
CA ARG A 36 -13.45 7.05 4.86
C ARG A 36 -13.17 8.49 5.28
N GLY A 37 -13.27 9.44 4.34
CA GLY A 37 -12.99 10.86 4.59
C GLY A 37 -11.51 11.24 4.54
N MET A 38 -10.60 10.29 4.22
CA MET A 38 -9.17 10.56 4.18
C MET A 38 -8.78 11.50 3.05
N LEU A 39 -7.81 12.36 3.31
CA LEU A 39 -7.10 13.10 2.26
C LEU A 39 -6.10 12.17 1.57
N VAL A 40 -6.19 12.05 0.24
CA VAL A 40 -5.41 11.10 -0.54
C VAL A 40 -4.56 11.81 -1.59
N THR A 41 -3.26 11.48 -1.63
CA THR A 41 -2.40 11.81 -2.76
C THR A 41 -2.36 10.62 -3.71
N ALA A 42 -2.94 10.79 -4.90
CA ALA A 42 -2.98 9.78 -5.96
C ALA A 42 -1.82 10.00 -6.93
N ILE A 43 -0.97 8.99 -7.07
CA ILE A 43 0.22 9.03 -7.93
C ILE A 43 -0.01 8.11 -9.13
N ASP A 44 -0.18 8.68 -10.30
CA ASP A 44 -0.34 7.95 -11.55
C ASP A 44 -0.19 8.91 -12.76
N ASN A 45 0.30 8.42 -13.89
CA ASN A 45 0.33 9.16 -15.16
C ASN A 45 -1.01 9.10 -15.91
N GLY A 46 -1.88 8.15 -15.56
CA GLY A 46 -3.23 8.03 -16.12
C GLY A 46 -4.23 8.97 -15.46
N PRO A 47 -5.39 9.19 -16.10
CA PRO A 47 -6.42 10.07 -15.56
C PRO A 47 -7.14 9.43 -14.37
N MET A 48 -7.43 10.22 -13.36
CA MET A 48 -8.30 9.85 -12.25
C MET A 48 -9.77 10.07 -12.63
N ALA A 49 -10.65 9.26 -12.08
CA ALA A 49 -12.10 9.42 -12.27
C ALA A 49 -12.56 10.80 -11.77
N GLU A 50 -13.32 11.53 -12.58
CA GLU A 50 -13.85 12.87 -12.26
C GLU A 50 -14.60 12.88 -10.92
N SER A 51 -15.44 11.88 -10.67
CA SER A 51 -16.20 11.76 -9.42
C SER A 51 -15.33 11.70 -8.16
N LEU A 52 -14.10 11.21 -8.27
CA LEU A 52 -13.13 11.23 -7.18
C LEU A 52 -12.50 12.62 -7.01
N MET A 53 -12.17 13.27 -8.11
CA MET A 53 -11.61 14.63 -8.08
C MET A 53 -12.62 15.64 -7.53
N ASP A 54 -13.91 15.50 -7.86
CA ASP A 54 -15.01 16.34 -7.38
C ASP A 54 -15.22 16.26 -5.86
N THR A 55 -14.72 15.22 -5.19
CA THR A 55 -14.79 15.14 -3.72
C THR A 55 -13.95 16.20 -3.01
N GLY A 56 -12.95 16.76 -3.67
CA GLY A 56 -11.99 17.68 -3.07
C GLY A 56 -10.99 17.02 -2.09
N LEU A 57 -11.07 15.69 -1.92
CA LEU A 57 -10.19 14.92 -1.01
C LEU A 57 -8.97 14.32 -1.71
N VAL A 58 -8.87 14.44 -3.04
CA VAL A 58 -7.81 13.83 -3.84
C VAL A 58 -6.90 14.88 -4.45
N THR A 59 -5.61 14.75 -4.21
CA THR A 59 -4.56 15.47 -4.95
C THR A 59 -3.91 14.49 -5.93
N HIS A 60 -4.08 14.72 -7.23
CA HIS A 60 -3.49 13.89 -8.27
C HIS A 60 -2.14 14.45 -8.72
N LEU A 61 -1.10 13.62 -8.71
CA LEU A 61 0.25 13.94 -9.19
C LEU A 61 0.67 12.97 -10.29
N MET A 62 1.00 13.52 -11.46
CA MET A 62 1.45 12.76 -12.63
C MET A 62 2.97 12.54 -12.57
N VAL A 63 3.41 11.66 -11.67
CA VAL A 63 4.82 11.34 -11.43
C VAL A 63 5.02 9.83 -11.25
N ASP A 64 6.27 9.37 -11.31
CA ASP A 64 6.59 7.95 -11.09
C ASP A 64 6.45 7.57 -9.61
N GLY A 65 5.51 6.66 -9.31
CA GLY A 65 5.22 6.15 -7.96
C GLY A 65 6.38 5.42 -7.29
N PHE A 66 7.34 4.89 -8.06
CA PHE A 66 8.52 4.22 -7.48
C PHE A 66 9.59 5.19 -6.97
N THR A 67 9.61 6.40 -7.47
CA THR A 67 10.61 7.44 -7.13
C THR A 67 10.05 8.52 -6.22
N TRP A 68 8.74 8.74 -6.26
CA TRP A 68 8.09 9.76 -5.45
C TRP A 68 8.03 9.36 -3.96
N LYS A 69 8.20 10.34 -3.08
CA LYS A 69 8.09 10.17 -1.63
C LYS A 69 7.33 11.36 -1.03
N PRO A 70 6.54 11.13 0.04
CA PRO A 70 5.82 12.21 0.70
C PRO A 70 6.79 13.11 1.48
N LYS A 71 6.49 14.40 1.56
CA LYS A 71 7.26 15.36 2.38
C LYS A 71 7.08 15.13 3.88
N GLN A 72 5.93 14.62 4.29
CA GLN A 72 5.59 14.25 5.66
C GLN A 72 5.06 12.81 5.66
N PRO A 73 5.30 12.04 6.72
CA PRO A 73 4.75 10.70 6.85
C PRO A 73 3.23 10.71 6.70
N VAL A 74 2.70 9.69 6.03
CA VAL A 74 1.26 9.45 5.89
C VAL A 74 0.83 8.25 6.73
N ASP A 75 -0.47 8.12 7.00
CA ASP A 75 -0.99 6.99 7.75
C ASP A 75 -1.05 5.73 6.88
N TRP A 76 -1.48 5.88 5.62
CA TRP A 76 -1.71 4.77 4.70
C TRP A 76 -0.96 4.94 3.38
N MET A 77 -0.36 3.84 2.91
CA MET A 77 0.05 3.68 1.53
C MET A 77 -0.67 2.48 0.93
N VAL A 78 -1.29 2.68 -0.21
CA VAL A 78 -1.84 1.58 -1.02
C VAL A 78 -1.15 1.56 -2.38
N CYS A 79 -0.97 0.36 -2.96
CA CYS A 79 -0.25 0.22 -4.23
C CYS A 79 -0.75 -0.99 -5.01
N ASP A 80 -1.18 -0.75 -6.24
CA ASP A 80 -1.58 -1.79 -7.20
C ASP A 80 -0.84 -1.64 -8.55
N ILE A 81 0.43 -1.33 -8.50
CA ILE A 81 1.25 -1.20 -9.71
C ILE A 81 1.58 -2.60 -10.25
N VAL A 82 1.38 -2.79 -11.56
CA VAL A 82 1.80 -4.00 -12.26
C VAL A 82 3.31 -3.98 -12.46
N GLU A 83 4.03 -4.65 -11.57
CA GLU A 83 5.50 -4.69 -11.58
C GLU A 83 6.01 -6.04 -11.03
N LYS A 84 7.30 -6.31 -11.21
CA LYS A 84 7.96 -7.49 -10.62
C LYS A 84 7.82 -7.47 -9.10
N PRO A 85 7.44 -8.58 -8.47
CA PRO A 85 7.16 -8.62 -7.03
C PRO A 85 8.35 -8.19 -6.17
N ALA A 86 9.57 -8.44 -6.61
CA ALA A 86 10.78 -7.99 -5.89
C ALA A 86 10.91 -6.46 -5.85
N ARG A 87 10.45 -5.74 -6.89
CA ARG A 87 10.48 -4.27 -6.94
C ARG A 87 9.41 -3.68 -6.03
N SER A 88 8.22 -4.27 -6.02
CA SER A 88 7.14 -3.88 -5.11
C SER A 88 7.51 -4.17 -3.65
N ALA A 89 8.19 -5.29 -3.36
CA ALA A 89 8.70 -5.57 -2.02
C ALA A 89 9.76 -4.57 -1.56
N ALA A 90 10.68 -4.16 -2.45
CA ALA A 90 11.66 -3.12 -2.14
C ALA A 90 11.01 -1.75 -1.86
N LEU A 91 9.92 -1.44 -2.58
CA LEU A 91 9.12 -0.25 -2.32
C LEU A 91 8.50 -0.30 -0.91
N LEU A 92 7.90 -1.42 -0.53
CA LEU A 92 7.35 -1.64 0.82
C LEU A 92 8.41 -1.49 1.91
N GLU A 93 9.59 -2.10 1.70
CA GLU A 93 10.71 -2.00 2.64
C GLU A 93 11.13 -0.55 2.85
N THR A 94 11.19 0.24 1.78
CA THR A 94 11.50 1.67 1.84
C THR A 94 10.42 2.44 2.59
N TRP A 95 9.16 2.31 2.18
CA TRP A 95 8.06 3.09 2.74
C TRP A 95 7.82 2.84 4.23
N ILE A 96 7.78 1.58 4.63
CA ILE A 96 7.63 1.20 6.05
C ILE A 96 8.93 1.40 6.82
N GLY A 97 10.06 0.99 6.23
CA GLY A 97 11.38 1.04 6.88
C GLY A 97 11.86 2.46 7.16
N GLU A 98 11.70 3.37 6.23
CA GLU A 98 12.05 4.78 6.39
C GLU A 98 10.95 5.61 7.09
N GLY A 99 9.79 5.01 7.35
CA GLY A 99 8.69 5.66 8.07
C GLY A 99 7.91 6.65 7.20
N HIS A 100 7.88 6.46 5.89
CA HIS A 100 7.05 7.27 4.99
C HIS A 100 5.56 7.01 5.17
N CYS A 101 5.19 5.79 5.60
CA CYS A 101 3.84 5.47 6.03
C CYS A 101 3.83 4.57 7.27
N ARG A 102 2.71 4.58 7.98
CA ARG A 102 2.46 3.74 9.15
C ARG A 102 1.95 2.36 8.76
N GLU A 103 1.04 2.31 7.81
CA GLU A 103 0.45 1.08 7.29
C GLU A 103 0.48 1.07 5.75
N ALA A 104 0.63 -0.11 5.18
CA ALA A 104 0.63 -0.30 3.74
C ALA A 104 -0.21 -1.51 3.32
N VAL A 105 -0.93 -1.39 2.21
CA VAL A 105 -1.58 -2.50 1.51
C VAL A 105 -1.11 -2.51 0.06
N VAL A 106 -0.52 -3.62 -0.36
CA VAL A 106 0.11 -3.72 -1.68
C VAL A 106 -0.23 -5.04 -2.34
N ASN A 107 -0.60 -5.01 -3.62
CA ASN A 107 -0.70 -6.21 -4.44
C ASN A 107 0.68 -6.58 -5.00
N LEU A 108 1.10 -7.82 -4.72
CA LEU A 108 2.30 -8.43 -5.30
C LEU A 108 1.89 -9.36 -6.44
N LYS A 109 2.23 -8.99 -7.66
CA LYS A 109 1.99 -9.83 -8.85
C LYS A 109 2.93 -11.03 -8.80
N LEU A 110 2.38 -12.25 -8.93
CA LEU A 110 3.13 -13.48 -8.77
C LEU A 110 3.45 -14.11 -10.13
N PRO A 111 4.60 -14.77 -10.26
CA PRO A 111 4.92 -15.52 -11.48
C PRO A 111 3.94 -16.70 -11.65
N MET A 112 3.78 -17.19 -12.88
CA MET A 112 2.89 -18.33 -13.16
C MET A 112 3.33 -19.62 -12.45
N LYS A 113 4.63 -19.77 -12.18
CA LYS A 113 5.21 -20.96 -11.51
C LYS A 113 5.82 -20.56 -10.17
N GLN A 114 5.86 -21.52 -9.23
CA GLN A 114 6.51 -21.39 -7.91
C GLN A 114 5.99 -20.21 -7.06
N ARG A 115 4.72 -19.86 -7.18
CA ARG A 115 4.09 -18.71 -6.48
C ARG A 115 4.34 -18.74 -4.96
N TYR A 116 4.16 -19.90 -4.33
CA TYR A 116 4.36 -20.02 -2.89
C TYR A 116 5.82 -19.77 -2.47
N ALA A 117 6.78 -20.33 -3.21
CA ALA A 117 8.20 -20.13 -2.94
C ALA A 117 8.59 -18.65 -3.12
N GLU A 118 8.05 -17.98 -4.15
CA GLU A 118 8.27 -16.55 -4.37
C GLU A 118 7.72 -15.69 -3.23
N VAL A 119 6.49 -15.94 -2.78
CA VAL A 119 5.90 -15.22 -1.64
C VAL A 119 6.76 -15.43 -0.39
N ARG A 120 7.15 -16.67 -0.08
CA ARG A 120 8.02 -16.98 1.06
C ARG A 120 9.34 -16.22 1.01
N ARG A 121 9.98 -16.19 -0.16
CA ARG A 121 11.24 -15.48 -0.38
C ARG A 121 11.09 -13.96 -0.15
N LEU A 122 10.01 -13.38 -0.67
CA LEU A 122 9.74 -11.95 -0.52
C LEU A 122 9.42 -11.56 0.93
N LEU A 123 8.63 -12.39 1.63
CA LEU A 123 8.33 -12.17 3.05
C LEU A 123 9.60 -12.25 3.90
N GLN A 124 10.43 -13.26 3.70
CA GLN A 124 11.70 -13.39 4.41
C GLN A 124 12.60 -12.18 4.19
N ARG A 125 12.71 -11.71 2.94
CA ARG A 125 13.47 -10.50 2.62
C ARG A 125 12.96 -9.27 3.38
N LEU A 126 11.65 -9.08 3.45
CA LEU A 126 11.05 -7.95 4.17
C LEU A 126 11.32 -8.05 5.68
N GLU A 127 11.16 -9.25 6.26
CA GLU A 127 11.45 -9.52 7.67
C GLU A 127 12.91 -9.21 8.01
N ASP A 128 13.85 -9.69 7.18
CA ASP A 128 15.28 -9.44 7.35
C ASP A 128 15.61 -7.94 7.25
N GLY A 129 15.10 -7.25 6.24
CA GLY A 129 15.32 -5.82 6.05
C GLY A 129 14.76 -4.95 7.19
N PHE A 130 13.62 -5.33 7.77
CA PHE A 130 13.09 -4.65 8.95
C PHE A 130 13.86 -4.98 10.23
N ALA A 131 14.34 -6.21 10.38
CA ALA A 131 15.18 -6.62 11.49
C ALA A 131 16.52 -5.87 11.50
N GLU A 132 17.17 -5.72 10.35
CA GLU A 132 18.41 -4.92 10.19
C GLU A 132 18.19 -3.45 10.60
N ARG A 133 17.03 -2.89 10.29
CA ARG A 133 16.63 -1.52 10.69
C ARG A 133 16.16 -1.42 12.14
N LYS A 134 16.07 -2.54 12.87
CA LYS A 134 15.57 -2.64 14.26
C LYS A 134 14.16 -2.09 14.44
N ILE A 135 13.30 -2.28 13.47
CA ILE A 135 11.89 -1.89 13.52
C ILE A 135 10.99 -3.13 13.59
N LYS A 136 9.90 -3.00 14.36
CA LYS A 136 8.89 -4.05 14.45
C LYS A 136 7.76 -3.77 13.45
N VAL A 137 7.50 -4.74 12.59
CA VAL A 137 6.47 -4.67 11.56
C VAL A 137 5.60 -5.93 11.63
N SER A 138 4.30 -5.75 11.64
CA SER A 138 3.35 -6.84 11.41
C SER A 138 3.17 -7.02 9.91
N ILE A 139 3.33 -8.23 9.40
CA ILE A 139 3.16 -8.57 7.99
C ILE A 139 2.09 -9.65 7.87
N ALA A 140 1.08 -9.41 7.06
CA ALA A 140 0.05 -10.38 6.71
C ALA A 140 -0.17 -10.36 5.21
N CYS A 141 -0.11 -11.53 4.56
CA CYS A 141 -0.40 -11.66 3.14
C CYS A 141 -1.51 -12.68 2.92
N LYS A 142 -2.44 -12.35 2.03
CA LYS A 142 -3.58 -13.20 1.68
C LYS A 142 -3.81 -13.16 0.18
N GLN A 143 -4.12 -14.31 -0.40
CA GLN A 143 -4.71 -14.36 -1.72
C GLN A 143 -6.19 -13.98 -1.58
N LEU A 144 -6.60 -12.90 -2.22
CA LEU A 144 -7.99 -12.47 -2.19
C LEU A 144 -8.81 -13.25 -3.22
N TYR A 145 -10.12 -13.29 -3.01
CA TYR A 145 -11.04 -14.02 -3.85
C TYR A 145 -11.00 -13.50 -5.30
N HIS A 146 -10.85 -14.39 -6.27
CA HIS A 146 -10.65 -14.18 -7.71
C HIS A 146 -9.26 -13.76 -8.17
N ASP A 147 -8.33 -13.39 -7.31
CA ASP A 147 -6.98 -12.95 -7.70
C ASP A 147 -6.01 -14.13 -7.72
N ARG A 148 -5.99 -14.87 -8.83
CA ARG A 148 -5.15 -16.07 -8.97
C ARG A 148 -3.66 -15.77 -9.17
N GLU A 149 -3.32 -14.56 -9.60
CA GLU A 149 -1.97 -14.17 -10.03
C GLU A 149 -1.34 -13.14 -9.10
N GLU A 150 -1.96 -12.86 -7.97
CA GLU A 150 -1.44 -11.91 -7.01
C GLU A 150 -1.73 -12.31 -5.57
N VAL A 151 -0.96 -11.73 -4.66
CA VAL A 151 -1.21 -11.77 -3.24
C VAL A 151 -1.24 -10.35 -2.69
N THR A 152 -2.24 -10.07 -1.89
CA THR A 152 -2.34 -8.78 -1.19
C THR A 152 -1.63 -8.88 0.15
N CYS A 153 -0.65 -8.01 0.36
CA CYS A 153 0.09 -7.90 1.62
C CYS A 153 -0.31 -6.63 2.36
N HIS A 154 -0.53 -6.78 3.65
CA HIS A 154 -0.72 -5.69 4.60
C HIS A 154 0.47 -5.65 5.55
N LEU A 155 1.09 -4.48 5.69
CA LEU A 155 2.18 -4.22 6.60
C LEU A 155 1.78 -3.10 7.56
N ARG A 156 2.14 -3.26 8.83
CA ARG A 156 1.93 -2.24 9.86
C ARG A 156 3.18 -2.08 10.71
N ARG A 157 3.70 -0.87 10.76
CA ARG A 157 4.78 -0.51 11.68
C ARG A 157 4.23 -0.43 13.11
N LEU A 158 4.79 -1.21 14.03
CA LEU A 158 4.30 -1.34 15.41
C LEU A 158 5.03 -0.41 16.38
N SER A 159 6.32 -0.14 16.13
CA SER A 159 7.15 0.75 16.95
C SER A 159 8.33 1.28 16.13
N LYS A 160 8.88 2.38 16.60
CA LYS A 160 10.22 2.80 16.18
C LYS A 160 11.25 1.82 16.74
#